data_ab8ed06fcf723ffc8a9bfc400175b039
#
_entry.id   ab8ed06fcf723ffc8a9bfc400175b039
#
_cell.length_a   1.000
_cell.length_b   1.000
_cell.length_c   1.000
_cell.angle_alpha   90.00
_cell.angle_beta   90.00
_cell.angle_gamma   90.00
#
_symmetry.space_group_name_H-M   'P 1'
#
loop_
_entity.id
_entity.type
_entity.pdbx_description
1 polymer ?
#
loop_
_entity_poly.entity_id
_entity_poly.type
_entity_poly.pdbx_seq_one_letter_code
_entity_poly.pdbx_strand_id
1 'polypeptide(L)'
;MPVLHGSCLCGGVKIEIDGPLHGASNCHCSMCRKQHGAAFRSRARVAKADFKWIQGEELVTFYESSPGGFRGFCRVCGSPIINKFSAGTPVSERDPDAPSRYGIALATLDDDPGVRPAAHAFVAFKAPWYEITDDLPQHAEGFRWKSDI
;
A
#
# COMPACT_ATOMS: atom_id res chain seq x y z
N MET A 1 17.37 -6.05 -10.54
CA MET A 1 15.87 -6.07 -10.50
C MET A 1 15.33 -5.23 -11.63
N PRO A 2 14.31 -5.68 -12.33
CA PRO A 2 13.69 -4.85 -13.35
C PRO A 2 13.00 -3.63 -12.72
N VAL A 3 13.00 -2.53 -13.44
CA VAL A 3 12.21 -1.35 -13.08
C VAL A 3 10.72 -1.69 -13.24
N LEU A 4 9.91 -1.34 -12.25
CA LEU A 4 8.47 -1.57 -12.28
C LEU A 4 7.75 -0.29 -12.68
N HIS A 5 6.70 -0.43 -13.47
CA HIS A 5 5.83 0.66 -13.88
C HIS A 5 4.44 0.47 -13.32
N GLY A 6 3.77 1.58 -13.03
CA GLY A 6 2.39 1.57 -12.58
C GLY A 6 1.62 2.75 -13.15
N SER A 7 0.29 2.61 -13.15
CA SER A 7 -0.61 3.64 -13.65
C SER A 7 -1.98 3.55 -12.96
N CYS A 8 -2.69 4.66 -12.93
CA CYS A 8 -4.08 4.68 -12.48
C CYS A 8 -5.03 4.26 -13.62
N LEU A 9 -6.29 4.03 -13.28
CA LEU A 9 -7.29 3.55 -14.24
C LEU A 9 -7.44 4.46 -15.46
N CYS A 10 -7.43 5.78 -15.27
CA CYS A 10 -7.54 6.72 -16.40
C CYS A 10 -6.22 6.93 -17.15
N GLY A 11 -5.11 6.42 -16.63
CA GLY A 11 -3.78 6.58 -17.22
C GLY A 11 -3.13 7.94 -16.97
N GLY A 12 -3.79 8.84 -16.27
CA GLY A 12 -3.27 10.20 -16.01
C GLY A 12 -2.10 10.21 -15.03
N VAL A 13 -2.07 9.27 -14.09
CA VAL A 13 -0.97 9.09 -13.13
C VAL A 13 -0.12 7.91 -13.56
N LYS A 14 1.20 8.13 -13.65
CA LYS A 14 2.18 7.09 -13.96
C LYS A 14 3.33 7.15 -12.98
N ILE A 15 3.75 5.99 -12.50
CA ILE A 15 4.82 5.83 -11.53
C ILE A 15 5.86 4.83 -12.01
N GLU A 16 7.05 4.94 -11.44
CA GLU A 16 8.15 4.02 -11.66
C GLU A 16 8.80 3.66 -10.31
N ILE A 17 9.13 2.39 -10.15
CA ILE A 17 9.84 1.90 -8.97
C ILE A 17 11.12 1.23 -9.43
N ASP A 18 12.25 1.76 -8.98
CA ASP A 18 13.59 1.23 -9.26
C ASP A 18 14.25 0.79 -7.95
N GLY A 19 13.79 -0.32 -7.41
CA GLY A 19 14.25 -0.86 -6.14
C GLY A 19 13.33 -1.96 -5.62
N PRO A 20 13.71 -2.60 -4.50
CA PRO A 20 12.96 -3.73 -3.96
C PRO A 20 11.64 -3.29 -3.31
N LEU A 21 10.63 -4.14 -3.44
CA LEU A 21 9.41 -4.06 -2.65
C LEU A 21 9.52 -4.95 -1.42
N HIS A 22 9.03 -4.47 -0.29
CA HIS A 22 9.11 -5.16 1.00
C HIS A 22 7.73 -5.33 1.62
N GLY A 23 7.59 -6.37 2.43
CA GLY A 23 6.45 -6.55 3.30
C GLY A 23 5.10 -6.65 2.57
N ALA A 24 5.06 -7.35 1.45
CA ALA A 24 3.81 -7.55 0.73
C ALA A 24 2.80 -8.32 1.60
N SER A 25 1.62 -7.75 1.78
CA SER A 25 0.56 -8.30 2.62
C SER A 25 -0.83 -7.86 2.15
N ASN A 26 -1.83 -8.62 2.60
CA ASN A 26 -3.23 -8.28 2.39
C ASN A 26 -3.80 -7.70 3.68
N CYS A 27 -4.25 -6.45 3.62
CA CYS A 27 -4.80 -5.75 4.78
C CYS A 27 -6.33 -5.75 4.75
N HIS A 28 -6.93 -6.33 5.78
CA HIS A 28 -8.38 -6.49 5.92
C HIS A 28 -9.04 -5.40 6.78
N CYS A 29 -8.33 -4.36 7.20
CA CYS A 29 -8.91 -3.30 8.01
C CYS A 29 -10.05 -2.60 7.27
N SER A 30 -10.99 -2.05 8.02
CA SER A 30 -12.17 -1.39 7.42
C SER A 30 -11.80 -0.25 6.49
N MET A 31 -10.74 0.49 6.79
CA MET A 31 -10.27 1.59 5.94
C MET A 31 -9.74 1.09 4.59
N CYS A 32 -8.95 0.03 4.60
CA CYS A 32 -8.43 -0.56 3.36
C CYS A 32 -9.56 -1.15 2.52
N ARG A 33 -10.51 -1.85 3.13
CA ARG A 33 -11.67 -2.39 2.43
C ARG A 33 -12.50 -1.29 1.78
N LYS A 34 -12.80 -0.24 2.52
CA LYS A 34 -13.63 0.87 2.03
C LYS A 34 -12.93 1.68 0.94
N GLN A 35 -11.65 1.99 1.12
CA GLN A 35 -10.89 2.73 0.11
C GLN A 35 -10.78 1.97 -1.21
N HIS A 36 -10.54 0.67 -1.14
CA HIS A 36 -10.34 -0.15 -2.33
C HIS A 36 -11.62 -0.76 -2.88
N GLY A 37 -12.74 -0.67 -2.17
CA GLY A 37 -13.99 -1.31 -2.57
C GLY A 37 -13.82 -2.82 -2.75
N ALA A 38 -13.09 -3.48 -1.84
CA ALA A 38 -12.67 -4.87 -1.96
C ALA A 38 -12.61 -5.54 -0.59
N ALA A 39 -12.44 -6.86 -0.58
CA ALA A 39 -12.28 -7.63 0.64
C ALA A 39 -11.02 -7.22 1.44
N PHE A 40 -9.96 -6.80 0.75
CA PHE A 40 -8.70 -6.35 1.35
C PHE A 40 -7.90 -5.52 0.34
N ARG A 41 -6.88 -4.86 0.86
CA ARG A 41 -5.88 -4.17 0.06
C ARG A 41 -4.61 -5.01 0.00
N SER A 42 -4.17 -5.37 -1.19
CA SER A 42 -2.83 -5.93 -1.40
C SER A 42 -1.83 -4.79 -1.50
N ARG A 43 -0.84 -4.80 -0.62
CA ARG A 43 0.13 -3.72 -0.50
C ARG A 43 1.54 -4.24 -0.33
N ALA A 44 2.52 -3.39 -0.66
CA ALA A 44 3.92 -3.57 -0.30
C ALA A 44 4.51 -2.22 0.11
N ARG A 45 5.74 -2.22 0.60
CA ARG A 45 6.47 -1.01 0.95
C ARG A 45 7.60 -0.79 -0.03
N VAL A 46 7.85 0.47 -0.33
CA VAL A 46 8.95 0.91 -1.20
C VAL A 46 9.65 2.10 -0.55
N ALA A 47 10.98 2.14 -0.60
CA ALA A 47 11.72 3.31 -0.17
C ALA A 47 11.36 4.52 -1.05
N LYS A 48 11.20 5.69 -0.45
CA LYS A 48 10.92 6.91 -1.22
C LYS A 48 11.98 7.20 -2.28
N ALA A 49 13.24 6.87 -1.99
CA ALA A 49 14.35 7.06 -2.91
C ALA A 49 14.22 6.22 -4.20
N ASP A 50 13.49 5.10 -4.13
CA ASP A 50 13.30 4.19 -5.25
C ASP A 50 12.01 4.44 -6.03
N PHE A 51 11.23 5.42 -5.60
CA PHE A 51 9.93 5.76 -6.18
C PHE A 51 10.01 7.05 -6.99
N LYS A 52 9.41 7.05 -8.17
CA LYS A 52 9.31 8.26 -9.01
C LYS A 52 7.91 8.46 -9.56
N TRP A 53 7.45 9.69 -9.50
CA TRP A 53 6.30 10.15 -10.29
C TRP A 53 6.80 10.41 -11.72
N ILE A 54 6.27 9.67 -12.67
CA ILE A 54 6.61 9.86 -14.09
C ILE A 54 5.67 10.88 -14.72
N GLN A 55 4.41 10.87 -14.31
CA GLN A 55 3.37 11.75 -14.85
C GLN A 55 2.23 11.86 -13.84
N GLY A 56 1.62 13.02 -13.77
CA GLY A 56 0.34 13.21 -13.09
C GLY A 56 0.41 13.28 -11.57
N GLU A 57 1.55 13.60 -10.97
CA GLU A 57 1.65 13.81 -9.52
C GLU A 57 0.60 14.83 -9.04
N GLU A 58 0.34 15.87 -9.82
CA GLU A 58 -0.63 16.92 -9.52
C GLU A 58 -2.08 16.43 -9.51
N LEU A 59 -2.35 15.24 -10.06
CA LEU A 59 -3.66 14.61 -10.03
C LEU A 59 -3.89 13.81 -8.75
N VAL A 60 -2.84 13.59 -7.96
CA VAL A 60 -2.94 12.78 -6.74
C VAL A 60 -3.41 13.64 -5.57
N THR A 61 -4.50 13.22 -4.97
CA THR A 61 -5.07 13.81 -3.76
C THR A 61 -4.83 12.86 -2.60
N PHE A 62 -4.53 13.42 -1.42
CA PHE A 62 -4.30 12.64 -0.20
C PHE A 62 -5.43 12.88 0.80
N TYR A 63 -5.94 11.80 1.34
CA TYR A 63 -6.89 11.80 2.45
C TYR A 63 -6.20 11.32 3.73
N GLU A 64 -6.23 12.12 4.78
CA GLU A 64 -5.71 11.72 6.09
C GLU A 64 -6.71 10.78 6.76
N SER A 65 -6.48 9.48 6.65
CA SER A 65 -7.38 8.44 7.19
C SER A 65 -7.11 8.11 8.65
N SER A 66 -5.92 8.46 9.15
CA SER A 66 -5.52 8.34 10.54
C SER A 66 -4.45 9.40 10.83
N PRO A 67 -4.22 9.79 12.09
CA PRO A 67 -3.23 10.81 12.42
C PRO A 67 -1.86 10.50 11.80
N GLY A 68 -1.42 11.33 10.84
CA GLY A 68 -0.16 11.18 10.12
C GLY A 68 -0.14 10.11 9.05
N GLY A 69 -1.24 9.44 8.79
CA GLY A 69 -1.39 8.44 7.73
C GLY A 69 -2.26 8.97 6.59
N PHE A 70 -1.68 9.07 5.40
CA PHE A 70 -2.32 9.67 4.23
C PHE A 70 -2.47 8.64 3.12
N ARG A 71 -3.64 8.61 2.50
CA ARG A 71 -3.97 7.72 1.38
C ARG A 71 -4.07 8.54 0.10
N GLY A 72 -3.16 8.27 -0.84
CA GLY A 72 -3.10 8.97 -2.12
C GLY A 72 -3.87 8.23 -3.20
N PHE A 73 -4.65 8.97 -3.97
CA PHE A 73 -5.45 8.44 -5.06
C PHE A 73 -5.56 9.46 -6.20
N CYS A 74 -5.81 8.97 -7.39
CA CYS A 74 -6.06 9.85 -8.55
C CYS A 74 -7.42 10.54 -8.38
N ARG A 75 -7.44 11.87 -8.38
CA ARG A 75 -8.69 12.63 -8.24
C ARG A 75 -9.63 12.51 -9.44
N VAL A 76 -9.12 12.07 -10.59
CA VAL A 76 -9.90 11.90 -11.82
C VAL A 76 -10.63 10.57 -11.86
N CYS A 77 -9.92 9.47 -11.57
CA CYS A 77 -10.51 8.12 -11.67
C CYS A 77 -10.67 7.42 -10.32
N GLY A 78 -10.14 7.98 -9.22
CA GLY A 78 -10.26 7.40 -7.88
C GLY A 78 -9.30 6.25 -7.57
N SER A 79 -8.43 5.85 -8.49
CA SER A 79 -7.49 4.74 -8.26
C SER A 79 -6.59 5.02 -7.06
N PRO A 80 -6.53 4.15 -6.04
CA PRO A 80 -5.52 4.22 -5.00
C PRO A 80 -4.12 4.03 -5.57
N ILE A 81 -3.16 4.82 -5.12
CA ILE A 81 -1.78 4.78 -5.63
C ILE A 81 -0.81 4.44 -4.51
N ILE A 82 -0.60 5.38 -3.59
CA ILE A 82 0.34 5.23 -2.47
C ILE A 82 -0.28 5.69 -1.16
N ASN A 83 0.30 5.19 -0.07
CA ASN A 83 0.13 5.76 1.27
C ASN A 83 1.45 6.35 1.73
N LYS A 84 1.39 7.46 2.46
CA LYS A 84 2.55 8.07 3.10
C LYS A 84 2.28 8.33 4.57
N PHE A 85 3.36 8.43 5.34
CA PHE A 85 3.29 8.58 6.80
C PHE A 85 4.19 9.73 7.23
N SER A 86 3.69 10.58 8.12
CA SER A 86 4.45 11.71 8.66
C SER A 86 5.24 11.31 9.90
N ALA A 87 6.42 11.93 10.08
CA ALA A 87 7.20 11.79 11.29
C ALA A 87 6.48 12.43 12.48
N GLY A 88 6.81 11.99 13.71
CA GLY A 88 6.22 12.53 14.93
C GLY A 88 4.75 12.16 15.14
N THR A 89 4.31 11.07 14.59
CA THR A 89 2.93 10.58 14.66
C THR A 89 2.86 9.19 15.30
N PRO A 90 1.68 8.73 15.75
CA PRO A 90 1.55 7.38 16.31
C PRO A 90 2.06 6.27 15.38
N VAL A 91 1.95 6.45 14.07
CA VAL A 91 2.49 5.48 13.11
C VAL A 91 4.01 5.45 13.17
N SER A 92 4.67 6.63 13.16
CA SER A 92 6.12 6.72 13.20
C SER A 92 6.72 6.31 14.56
N GLU A 93 5.96 6.41 15.63
CA GLU A 93 6.36 5.89 16.94
C GLU A 93 6.44 4.37 16.95
N ARG A 94 5.51 3.71 16.27
CA ARG A 94 5.47 2.24 16.15
C ARG A 94 6.42 1.72 15.08
N ASP A 95 6.61 2.49 14.02
CA ASP A 95 7.48 2.17 12.89
C ASP A 95 8.27 3.42 12.51
N PRO A 96 9.47 3.64 13.11
CA PRO A 96 10.27 4.82 12.87
C PRO A 96 10.69 5.01 11.40
N ASP A 97 10.71 3.94 10.61
CA ASP A 97 11.08 4.00 9.20
C ASP A 97 9.90 4.33 8.28
N ALA A 98 8.67 4.33 8.80
CA ALA A 98 7.49 4.62 8.00
C ALA A 98 7.57 5.94 7.22
N PRO A 99 8.09 7.05 7.79
CA PRO A 99 8.22 8.30 7.04
C PRO A 99 9.16 8.25 5.83
N SER A 100 10.10 7.30 5.78
CA SER A 100 11.04 7.14 4.66
C SER A 100 10.53 6.23 3.54
N ARG A 101 9.33 5.71 3.69
CA ARG A 101 8.73 4.73 2.77
C ARG A 101 7.35 5.17 2.30
N TYR A 102 6.95 4.63 1.16
CA TYR A 102 5.56 4.62 0.72
C TYR A 102 4.97 3.21 0.85
N GLY A 103 3.69 3.15 1.19
CA GLY A 103 2.90 1.95 0.95
C GLY A 103 2.36 2.02 -0.47
N ILE A 104 2.68 1.04 -1.30
CA ILE A 104 2.16 0.96 -2.67
C ILE A 104 0.98 0.00 -2.74
N ALA A 105 -0.08 0.39 -3.44
CA ALA A 105 -1.14 -0.53 -3.81
C ALA A 105 -0.62 -1.43 -4.94
N LEU A 106 -0.48 -2.74 -4.69
CA LEU A 106 0.10 -3.64 -5.68
C LEU A 106 -0.67 -3.66 -7.00
N ALA A 107 -1.98 -3.48 -6.94
CA ALA A 107 -2.83 -3.46 -8.13
C ALA A 107 -2.58 -2.24 -9.05
N THR A 108 -1.88 -1.21 -8.57
CA THR A 108 -1.49 -0.05 -9.38
C THR A 108 -0.36 -0.39 -10.35
N LEU A 109 0.41 -1.44 -10.05
CA LEU A 109 1.53 -1.85 -10.90
C LEU A 109 1.02 -2.53 -12.17
N ASP A 110 1.60 -2.15 -13.31
CA ASP A 110 1.31 -2.73 -14.62
C ASP A 110 2.17 -3.97 -14.88
N ASP A 111 3.34 -4.03 -14.22
CA ASP A 111 4.27 -5.17 -14.29
C ASP A 111 4.02 -6.14 -13.13
N ASP A 112 4.47 -7.37 -13.27
CA ASP A 112 4.53 -8.30 -12.14
C ASP A 112 5.56 -7.77 -11.14
N PRO A 113 5.17 -7.50 -9.89
CA PRO A 113 6.08 -6.94 -8.90
C PRO A 113 7.20 -7.88 -8.46
N GLY A 114 7.13 -9.17 -8.81
CA GLY A 114 8.10 -10.17 -8.37
C GLY A 114 7.95 -10.58 -6.91
N VAL A 115 7.04 -9.97 -6.18
CA VAL A 115 6.68 -10.34 -4.81
C VAL A 115 5.24 -10.80 -4.75
N ARG A 116 4.91 -11.55 -3.69
CA ARG A 116 3.54 -12.02 -3.43
C ARG A 116 3.16 -11.65 -2.00
N PRO A 117 1.90 -11.32 -1.72
CA PRO A 117 1.47 -11.15 -0.33
C PRO A 117 1.82 -12.40 0.49
N ALA A 118 2.48 -12.20 1.62
CA ALA A 118 3.00 -13.27 2.46
C ALA A 118 2.22 -13.42 3.78
N ALA A 119 1.24 -12.55 4.04
CA ALA A 119 0.44 -12.59 5.25
C ALA A 119 -0.85 -11.77 5.07
N HIS A 120 -1.80 -12.02 5.96
CA HIS A 120 -3.00 -11.22 6.14
C HIS A 120 -2.90 -10.40 7.42
N ALA A 121 -3.15 -9.10 7.33
CA ALA A 121 -3.20 -8.18 8.46
C ALA A 121 -4.64 -7.77 8.77
N PHE A 122 -4.92 -7.46 10.04
CA PHE A 122 -6.21 -6.98 10.53
C PHE A 122 -7.38 -7.93 10.20
N VAL A 123 -7.14 -9.23 10.33
CA VAL A 123 -8.15 -10.26 10.05
C VAL A 123 -9.35 -10.15 11.01
N ALA A 124 -9.16 -9.59 12.22
CA ALA A 124 -10.27 -9.32 13.14
C ALA A 124 -11.36 -8.42 12.52
N PHE A 125 -11.01 -7.63 11.51
CA PHE A 125 -11.91 -6.71 10.80
C PHE A 125 -12.26 -7.18 9.39
N LYS A 126 -11.96 -8.43 9.09
CA LYS A 126 -12.25 -9.06 7.80
C LYS A 126 -13.73 -8.93 7.43
N ALA A 127 -14.01 -8.71 6.15
CA ALA A 127 -15.36 -8.71 5.64
C ALA A 127 -16.06 -10.06 5.94
N PRO A 128 -17.27 -10.05 6.53
CA PRO A 128 -17.93 -11.31 6.89
C PRO A 128 -18.34 -12.16 5.68
N TRP A 129 -18.43 -11.56 4.51
CA TRP A 129 -18.78 -12.23 3.26
C TRP A 129 -17.58 -12.80 2.51
N TYR A 130 -16.35 -12.61 3.01
CA TYR A 130 -15.13 -13.13 2.38
C TYR A 130 -14.50 -14.22 3.25
N GLU A 131 -14.09 -15.30 2.61
CA GLU A 131 -13.39 -16.41 3.25
C GLU A 131 -11.94 -16.48 2.76
N ILE A 132 -10.98 -16.51 3.70
CA ILE A 132 -9.57 -16.71 3.37
C ILE A 132 -9.36 -18.20 3.17
N THR A 133 -8.91 -18.59 1.97
CA THR A 133 -8.74 -19.99 1.56
C THR A 133 -7.29 -20.40 1.38
N ASP A 134 -6.33 -19.47 1.55
CA ASP A 134 -4.90 -19.78 1.50
C ASP A 134 -4.35 -20.14 2.89
N ASP A 135 -3.09 -20.56 2.92
CA ASP A 135 -2.39 -20.97 4.16
C ASP A 135 -1.48 -19.86 4.71
N LEU A 136 -1.62 -18.62 4.23
CA LEU A 136 -0.78 -17.53 4.70
C LEU A 136 -1.06 -17.21 6.18
N PRO A 137 -0.05 -16.78 6.93
CA PRO A 137 -0.24 -16.32 8.31
C PRO A 137 -1.32 -15.25 8.39
N GLN A 138 -2.20 -15.37 9.40
CA GLN A 138 -3.29 -14.44 9.64
C GLN A 138 -3.05 -13.73 10.97
N HIS A 139 -2.96 -12.41 10.94
CA HIS A 139 -2.77 -11.56 12.10
C HIS A 139 -4.08 -10.82 12.40
N ALA A 140 -4.58 -10.95 13.64
CA ALA A 140 -5.82 -10.30 14.07
C ALA A 140 -5.76 -8.79 13.89
N GLU A 141 -4.58 -8.21 14.14
CA GLU A 141 -4.30 -6.78 14.01
C GLU A 141 -3.05 -6.56 13.13
N GLY A 142 -2.42 -5.39 13.26
CA GLY A 142 -1.15 -5.11 12.60
C GLY A 142 0.00 -5.94 13.21
N PHE A 143 1.05 -6.14 12.43
CA PHE A 143 2.25 -6.82 12.87
C PHE A 143 3.48 -6.09 12.32
N ARG A 144 4.63 -6.29 12.97
CA ARG A 144 5.90 -5.79 12.48
C ARG A 144 6.52 -6.81 11.54
N TRP A 145 6.89 -6.36 10.37
CA TRP A 145 7.80 -7.11 9.52
C TRP A 145 9.20 -7.07 10.14
N LYS A 146 9.89 -8.17 10.08
CA LYS A 146 11.31 -8.17 10.40
C LYS A 146 12.03 -7.27 9.40
N SER A 147 13.10 -6.62 9.83
CA SER A 147 13.81 -5.61 9.05
C SER A 147 14.37 -6.09 7.71
N ASP A 148 14.44 -7.41 7.53
CA ASP A 148 15.00 -8.08 6.37
C ASP A 148 13.94 -8.59 5.37
N ILE A 149 12.67 -8.25 5.56
CA ILE A 149 11.55 -8.67 4.71
C ILE A 149 10.91 -7.46 4.04
#